data_a9ec9828fa72834e86c4095c840b4755
#
_entry.id   a9ec9828fa72834e86c4095c840b4755
#
_cell.length_a   1.000
_cell.length_b   1.000
_cell.length_c   1.000
_cell.angle_alpha   90.00
_cell.angle_beta   90.00
_cell.angle_gamma   90.00
#
_symmetry.space_group_name_H-M   'P 1'
#
loop_
_entity.id
_entity.type
_entity.pdbx_description
1 polymer ?
#
loop_
_entity_poly.entity_id
_entity_poly.type
_entity_poly.pdbx_seq_one_letter_code
_entity_poly.pdbx_strand_id
1 'polypeptide(L)'
;MAETVQDFFTNLPSRADTSKTAGMTNSYLFDIEGAGRWTVDVDDGTVTVKEGGGDADVTIATSQETFQKIIAGDQNPTSAYMTGKLKVKGDMGAAMKLQKLF
;
A
#
# COMPACT_ATOMS: atom_id res chain seq x y z
N MET A 1 -20.74 -1.84 -4.42
CA MET A 1 -19.92 -0.92 -5.24
C MET A 1 -18.44 -1.15 -4.92
N ALA A 2 -17.60 -1.01 -5.93
CA ALA A 2 -16.17 -1.15 -5.72
C ALA A 2 -15.65 -0.01 -4.84
N GLU A 3 -14.75 -0.33 -3.95
CA GLU A 3 -14.06 0.65 -3.12
C GLU A 3 -13.15 1.50 -4.00
N THR A 4 -13.16 2.81 -3.81
CA THR A 4 -12.21 3.69 -4.51
C THR A 4 -10.84 3.63 -3.84
N VAL A 5 -9.81 4.11 -4.56
CA VAL A 5 -8.46 4.18 -3.99
C VAL A 5 -8.46 5.06 -2.75
N GLN A 6 -9.14 6.21 -2.79
CA GLN A 6 -9.22 7.11 -1.65
C GLN A 6 -9.92 6.44 -0.46
N ASP A 7 -11.02 5.72 -0.72
CA ASP A 7 -11.75 5.01 0.35
C ASP A 7 -10.85 3.97 1.02
N PHE A 8 -10.06 3.26 0.22
CA PHE A 8 -9.14 2.26 0.75
C PHE A 8 -8.16 2.90 1.75
N PHE A 9 -7.53 4.01 1.37
CA PHE A 9 -6.56 4.66 2.25
C PHE A 9 -7.23 5.32 3.45
N THR A 10 -8.42 5.89 3.27
CA THR A 10 -9.18 6.49 4.37
C THR A 10 -9.51 5.46 5.44
N ASN A 11 -9.84 4.24 5.03
CA ASN A 11 -10.26 3.17 5.94
C ASN A 11 -9.11 2.24 6.36
N LEU A 12 -7.93 2.39 5.78
CA LEU A 12 -6.82 1.48 6.03
C LEU A 12 -6.44 1.36 7.52
N PRO A 13 -6.35 2.46 8.29
CA PRO A 13 -6.01 2.32 9.71
C PRO A 13 -6.98 1.46 10.49
N SER A 14 -8.27 1.47 10.12
CA SER A 14 -9.30 0.69 10.79
C SER A 14 -9.34 -0.75 10.32
N ARG A 15 -8.98 -1.02 9.07
CA ARG A 15 -9.08 -2.36 8.49
C ARG A 15 -7.79 -3.17 8.58
N ALA A 16 -6.67 -2.52 8.90
CA ALA A 16 -5.39 -3.21 9.05
C ALA A 16 -5.44 -4.13 10.28
N ASP A 17 -4.99 -5.36 10.11
CA ASP A 17 -4.93 -6.32 11.20
C ASP A 17 -3.70 -6.03 12.06
N THR A 18 -3.92 -5.56 13.28
CA THR A 18 -2.82 -5.19 14.18
C THR A 18 -1.93 -6.39 14.53
N SER A 19 -2.47 -7.60 14.51
CA SER A 19 -1.66 -8.78 14.77
C SER A 19 -0.69 -9.07 13.64
N LYS A 20 -1.07 -8.73 12.40
CA LYS A 20 -0.20 -8.88 11.24
C LYS A 20 0.85 -7.79 11.13
N THR A 21 0.54 -6.60 11.63
CA THR A 21 1.44 -5.44 11.56
C THR A 21 2.27 -5.26 12.81
N ALA A 22 2.03 -6.05 13.84
CA ALA A 22 2.83 -6.01 15.07
C ALA A 22 4.30 -6.28 14.75
N GLY A 23 5.19 -5.46 15.28
CA GLY A 23 6.62 -5.57 15.02
C GLY A 23 7.08 -4.94 13.71
N MET A 24 6.18 -4.47 12.86
CA MET A 24 6.54 -3.73 11.65
C MET A 24 6.79 -2.26 11.99
N THR A 25 7.90 -1.72 11.49
CA THR A 25 8.23 -0.30 11.63
C THR A 25 8.73 0.17 10.29
N ASN A 26 7.81 0.39 9.36
CA ASN A 26 8.12 0.75 7.98
C ASN A 26 7.16 1.83 7.49
N SER A 27 7.63 2.58 6.51
CA SER A 27 6.78 3.57 5.83
C SER A 27 6.72 3.24 4.34
N TYR A 28 5.56 3.48 3.75
CA TYR A 28 5.29 3.20 2.35
C TYR A 28 4.68 4.42 1.68
N LEU A 29 5.24 4.79 0.53
CA LEU A 29 4.65 5.83 -0.31
C LEU A 29 3.94 5.15 -1.48
N PHE A 30 2.65 5.36 -1.58
CA PHE A 30 1.84 4.86 -2.68
C PHE A 30 1.63 5.99 -3.69
N ASP A 31 2.22 5.84 -4.87
CA ASP A 31 2.05 6.77 -5.97
C ASP A 31 1.11 6.10 -6.98
N ILE A 32 -0.16 6.47 -6.92
CA ILE A 32 -1.20 5.83 -7.72
C ILE A 32 -1.55 6.75 -8.87
N GLU A 33 -1.13 6.38 -10.07
CA GLU A 33 -1.39 7.15 -11.27
C GLU A 33 -2.89 7.30 -11.50
N GLY A 34 -3.34 8.53 -11.63
CA GLY A 34 -4.74 8.87 -11.81
C GLY A 34 -5.52 9.11 -10.53
N ALA A 35 -4.98 8.78 -9.38
CA ALA A 35 -5.67 8.94 -8.10
C ALA A 35 -4.94 9.88 -7.14
N GLY A 36 -3.61 9.79 -7.01
CA GLY A 36 -2.84 10.63 -6.13
C GLY A 36 -1.76 9.86 -5.39
N ARG A 37 -1.26 10.46 -4.31
CA ARG A 37 -0.22 9.89 -3.48
C ARG A 37 -0.66 9.80 -2.04
N TRP A 38 -0.27 8.73 -1.38
CA TRP A 38 -0.53 8.53 0.05
C TRP A 38 0.69 7.94 0.71
N THR A 39 1.02 8.45 1.90
CA THR A 39 2.10 7.90 2.72
C THR A 39 1.47 7.09 3.84
N VAL A 40 1.87 5.84 3.97
CA VAL A 40 1.38 4.93 5.00
C VAL A 40 2.52 4.62 5.96
N ASP A 41 2.38 5.01 7.21
CA ASP A 41 3.32 4.70 8.27
C ASP A 41 2.78 3.55 9.11
N VAL A 42 3.59 2.51 9.24
CA VAL A 42 3.27 1.37 10.12
C VAL A 42 4.27 1.39 11.28
N ASP A 43 3.76 1.49 12.50
CA ASP A 43 4.58 1.52 13.70
C ASP A 43 3.98 0.57 14.72
N ASP A 44 4.53 -0.65 14.76
CA ASP A 44 4.19 -1.69 15.72
C ASP A 44 2.69 -1.87 15.92
N GLY A 45 2.01 -2.13 14.82
CA GLY A 45 0.56 -2.34 14.81
C GLY A 45 -0.28 -1.09 14.59
N THR A 46 0.31 0.10 14.70
CA THR A 46 -0.39 1.35 14.43
C THR A 46 -0.17 1.76 12.99
N VAL A 47 -1.24 1.93 12.25
CA VAL A 47 -1.19 2.35 10.84
C VAL A 47 -1.72 3.77 10.73
N THR A 48 -0.90 4.67 10.20
CA THR A 48 -1.26 6.07 9.98
C THR A 48 -1.16 6.36 8.48
N VAL A 49 -2.17 6.99 7.92
CA VAL A 49 -2.20 7.35 6.51
C VAL A 49 -2.25 8.86 6.37
N LYS A 50 -1.36 9.39 5.54
CA LYS A 50 -1.34 10.82 5.21
C LYS A 50 -1.47 10.97 3.70
N GLU A 51 -2.30 11.90 3.26
CA GLU A 51 -2.39 12.25 1.86
C GLU A 51 -1.17 13.04 1.45
N GLY A 52 -0.62 12.71 0.28
CA GLY A 52 0.56 13.39 -0.26
C GLY A 52 1.80 12.54 -0.19
N GLY A 53 2.84 12.99 -0.88
CA GLY A 53 4.14 12.32 -0.89
C GLY A 53 5.03 12.76 0.25
N GLY A 54 6.05 11.94 0.53
CA GLY A 54 7.05 12.22 1.54
C GLY A 54 8.12 11.16 1.50
N ASP A 55 9.07 11.24 2.40
CA ASP A 55 10.10 10.21 2.51
C ASP A 55 9.50 8.93 3.07
N ALA A 56 9.83 7.81 2.45
CA ALA A 56 9.33 6.51 2.87
C ALA A 56 10.40 5.45 2.62
N ASP A 57 10.32 4.35 3.37
CA ASP A 57 11.24 3.23 3.18
C ASP A 57 11.04 2.56 1.83
N VAL A 58 9.80 2.55 1.35
CA VAL A 58 9.40 1.92 0.09
C VAL A 58 8.48 2.86 -0.67
N THR A 59 8.72 2.98 -1.98
CA THR A 59 7.81 3.68 -2.89
C THR A 59 7.16 2.65 -3.80
N ILE A 60 5.83 2.67 -3.86
CA ILE A 60 5.04 1.76 -4.67
C ILE A 60 4.27 2.58 -5.69
N ALA A 61 4.55 2.35 -6.97
CA ALA A 61 3.92 3.08 -8.06
C ALA A 61 3.12 2.10 -8.92
N THR A 62 1.86 2.43 -9.16
CA THR A 62 0.99 1.63 -10.02
C THR A 62 -0.14 2.51 -10.55
N SER A 63 -0.91 1.98 -11.50
CA SER A 63 -2.08 2.69 -12.01
C SER A 63 -3.26 2.50 -11.07
N GLN A 64 -4.21 3.44 -11.14
CA GLN A 64 -5.46 3.35 -10.39
C GLN A 64 -6.21 2.05 -10.70
N GLU A 65 -6.26 1.68 -11.95
CA GLU A 65 -6.94 0.44 -12.37
C GLU A 65 -6.32 -0.80 -11.72
N THR A 66 -4.99 -0.91 -11.77
CA THR A 66 -4.29 -2.04 -11.18
C THR A 66 -4.48 -2.07 -9.66
N PHE A 67 -4.38 -0.90 -9.03
CA PHE A 67 -4.52 -0.81 -7.58
C PHE A 67 -5.94 -1.21 -7.13
N GLN A 68 -6.96 -0.77 -7.87
CA GLN A 68 -8.34 -1.16 -7.57
C GLN A 68 -8.56 -2.66 -7.68
N LYS A 69 -7.92 -3.31 -8.65
CA LYS A 69 -7.98 -4.76 -8.79
C LYS A 69 -7.31 -5.46 -7.61
N ILE A 70 -6.21 -4.90 -7.11
CA ILE A 70 -5.50 -5.46 -5.96
C ILE A 70 -6.38 -5.39 -4.71
N ILE A 71 -7.00 -4.25 -4.44
CA ILE A 71 -7.84 -4.11 -3.24
C ILE A 71 -9.14 -4.89 -3.34
N ALA A 72 -9.61 -5.15 -4.57
CA ALA A 72 -10.79 -5.99 -4.79
C ALA A 72 -10.49 -7.49 -4.72
N GLY A 73 -9.21 -7.87 -4.67
CA GLY A 73 -8.81 -9.27 -4.65
C GLY A 73 -8.68 -9.91 -6.03
N ASP A 74 -8.88 -9.13 -7.10
CA ASP A 74 -8.81 -9.64 -8.48
C ASP A 74 -7.38 -9.71 -9.03
N GLN A 75 -6.45 -9.02 -8.38
CA GLN A 75 -5.05 -8.99 -8.79
C GLN A 75 -4.16 -9.20 -7.56
N ASN A 76 -3.25 -10.15 -7.66
CA ASN A 76 -2.27 -10.38 -6.61
C ASN A 76 -1.14 -9.34 -6.71
N PRO A 77 -0.77 -8.67 -5.60
CA PRO A 77 0.31 -7.67 -5.63
C PRO A 77 1.64 -8.23 -6.15
N THR A 78 2.00 -9.43 -5.74
CA THR A 78 3.25 -10.07 -6.18
C THR A 78 3.24 -10.31 -7.69
N SER A 79 2.12 -10.82 -8.22
CA SER A 79 1.97 -11.02 -9.66
C SER A 79 2.03 -9.72 -10.42
N ALA A 80 1.41 -8.66 -9.89
CA ALA A 80 1.45 -7.34 -10.50
C ALA A 80 2.88 -6.81 -10.57
N TYR A 81 3.66 -7.04 -9.52
CA TYR A 81 5.06 -6.64 -9.50
C TYR A 81 5.87 -7.41 -10.56
N MET A 82 5.68 -8.72 -10.64
CA MET A 82 6.42 -9.56 -11.59
C MET A 82 6.08 -9.26 -13.04
N THR A 83 4.85 -8.81 -13.31
CA THR A 83 4.44 -8.47 -14.69
C THR A 83 4.68 -6.99 -15.04
N GLY A 84 5.29 -6.22 -14.14
CA GLY A 84 5.61 -4.82 -14.38
C GLY A 84 4.46 -3.85 -14.20
N LYS A 85 3.32 -4.30 -13.71
CA LYS A 85 2.16 -3.44 -13.44
C LYS A 85 2.32 -2.67 -12.13
N LEU A 86 3.13 -3.18 -11.24
CA LEU A 86 3.45 -2.56 -9.95
C LEU A 86 4.95 -2.33 -9.88
N LYS A 87 5.36 -1.11 -9.61
CA LYS A 87 6.78 -0.77 -9.46
C LYS A 87 7.08 -0.53 -8.00
N VAL A 88 8.19 -1.09 -7.54
CA VAL A 88 8.62 -0.97 -6.14
C VAL A 88 10.04 -0.46 -6.11
N LYS A 89 10.28 0.59 -5.31
CA LYS A 89 11.62 1.15 -5.08
C LYS A 89 11.85 1.24 -3.58
N GLY A 90 13.09 0.98 -3.16
CA GLY A 90 13.49 1.11 -1.78
C GLY A 90 13.78 -0.24 -1.14
N ASP A 91 13.46 -0.38 0.15
CA ASP A 91 13.75 -1.59 0.90
C ASP A 91 12.84 -2.74 0.46
N MET A 92 13.42 -3.72 -0.23
CA MET A 92 12.66 -4.86 -0.73
C MET A 92 12.12 -5.75 0.40
N GLY A 93 12.84 -5.83 1.51
CA GLY A 93 12.36 -6.57 2.67
C GLY A 93 11.09 -5.96 3.23
N ALA A 94 11.04 -4.63 3.32
CA ALA A 94 9.85 -3.91 3.75
C ALA A 94 8.73 -4.05 2.73
N ALA A 95 9.06 -4.03 1.43
CA ALA A 95 8.06 -4.20 0.37
C ALA A 95 7.36 -5.56 0.46
N MET A 96 8.08 -6.60 0.80
CA MET A 96 7.48 -7.93 0.97
C MET A 96 6.52 -7.98 2.15
N LYS A 97 6.75 -7.17 3.18
CA LYS A 97 5.86 -7.09 4.33
C LYS A 97 4.55 -6.36 4.00
N LEU A 98 4.51 -5.65 2.88
CA LEU A 98 3.32 -4.91 2.47
C LEU A 98 2.11 -5.82 2.32
N GLN A 99 2.30 -7.08 1.96
CA GLN A 99 1.20 -8.03 1.83
C GLN A 99 0.39 -8.18 3.10
N LYS A 100 0.98 -7.87 4.25
CA LYS A 100 0.29 -7.93 5.54
C LYS A 100 -0.75 -6.82 5.71
N LEU A 101 -0.70 -5.80 4.86
CA LEU A 101 -1.66 -4.70 4.88
C LEU A 101 -2.89 -4.95 4.02
N PHE A 102 -2.87 -5.97 3.17
CA PHE A 102 -3.98 -6.28 2.26
C PHE A 102 -4.74 -7.52 2.64
#